data_1f009543576bcb8d178499fd1463efe0
#
_entry.id   1f009543576bcb8d178499fd1463efe0
#
_cell.length_a   1.000
_cell.length_b   1.000
_cell.length_c   1.000
_cell.angle_alpha   90.00
_cell.angle_beta   90.00
_cell.angle_gamma   90.00
#
_symmetry.space_group_name_H-M   'P 1'
#
loop_
_entity.id
_entity.type
_entity.pdbx_description
1 polymer ?
#
loop_
_entity_poly.entity_id
_entity_poly.type
_entity_poly.pdbx_seq_one_letter_code
_entity_poly.pdbx_strand_id
1 'polypeptide(L)'
;MTKTTSPPLVVEHTFNAPTEKVWKAITDRDQMAQWYFDLKEFRPELGFEFRFTGGPSPEKQYLHVCKITEVEVGKKLTYSWRYDGYEGESFVTFLLTEQGDKTLLTLTHRGLESFPASVPDFARGNFGEGWNHLVNISLKQFLEG
;
A
#
# COMPACT_ATOMS: atom_id res chain seq x y z
N MET A 1 21.86 -22.39 -2.25
CA MET A 1 20.54 -22.52 -2.84
C MET A 1 19.95 -21.17 -3.18
N THR A 2 19.53 -20.99 -4.40
CA THR A 2 18.97 -19.72 -4.83
C THR A 2 17.51 -19.62 -4.38
N LYS A 3 17.19 -18.54 -3.67
CA LYS A 3 15.82 -18.30 -3.25
C LYS A 3 14.97 -17.94 -4.47
N THR A 4 13.87 -18.64 -4.66
CA THR A 4 12.95 -18.35 -5.75
C THR A 4 12.23 -17.05 -5.49
N THR A 5 12.34 -16.10 -6.41
CA THR A 5 11.65 -14.82 -6.30
C THR A 5 10.24 -14.95 -6.87
N SER A 6 9.25 -14.62 -6.07
CA SER A 6 7.85 -14.60 -6.52
C SER A 6 7.61 -13.37 -7.38
N PRO A 7 6.71 -13.46 -8.38
CA PRO A 7 6.33 -12.27 -9.13
C PRO A 7 5.64 -11.27 -8.23
N PRO A 8 5.74 -9.95 -8.51
CA PRO A 8 5.06 -8.95 -7.69
C PRO A 8 3.55 -9.17 -7.69
N LEU A 9 2.92 -8.82 -6.58
CA LEU A 9 1.47 -8.75 -6.49
C LEU A 9 1.04 -7.43 -7.13
N VAL A 10 0.11 -7.48 -8.08
CA VAL A 10 -0.35 -6.29 -8.79
C VAL A 10 -1.85 -6.13 -8.63
N VAL A 11 -2.28 -4.93 -8.23
CA VAL A 11 -3.70 -4.57 -8.16
C VAL A 11 -3.86 -3.27 -8.92
N GLU A 12 -4.80 -3.22 -9.85
CA GLU A 12 -5.01 -2.03 -10.70
C GLU A 12 -6.46 -1.59 -10.68
N HIS A 13 -6.67 -0.29 -10.82
CA HIS A 13 -8.01 0.27 -10.96
C HIS A 13 -7.92 1.63 -11.67
N THR A 14 -8.83 1.86 -12.60
CA THR A 14 -8.97 3.17 -13.25
C THR A 14 -10.05 3.94 -12.51
N PHE A 15 -9.64 5.04 -11.86
CA PHE A 15 -10.55 5.89 -11.11
C PHE A 15 -11.08 7.02 -11.99
N ASN A 16 -12.35 7.34 -11.83
CA ASN A 16 -12.98 8.47 -12.51
C ASN A 16 -12.66 9.76 -11.73
N ALA A 17 -11.37 10.10 -11.70
CA ALA A 17 -10.86 11.25 -10.98
C ALA A 17 -9.53 11.68 -11.59
N PRO A 18 -9.22 12.99 -11.57
CA PRO A 18 -7.93 13.47 -12.10
C PRO A 18 -6.76 13.02 -11.22
N THR A 19 -5.59 12.94 -11.81
CA THR A 19 -4.39 12.43 -11.13
C THR A 19 -4.07 13.16 -9.83
N GLU A 20 -4.22 14.48 -9.78
CA GLU A 20 -3.96 15.24 -8.55
C GLU A 20 -4.90 14.85 -7.42
N LYS A 21 -6.14 14.52 -7.72
CA LYS A 21 -7.10 14.08 -6.71
C LYS A 21 -6.72 12.70 -6.16
N VAL A 22 -6.30 11.80 -7.05
CA VAL A 22 -5.85 10.47 -6.63
C VAL A 22 -4.55 10.57 -5.83
N TRP A 23 -3.62 11.40 -6.26
CA TRP A 23 -2.36 11.63 -5.54
C TRP A 23 -2.63 12.13 -4.13
N LYS A 24 -3.53 13.08 -3.99
CA LYS A 24 -3.89 13.61 -2.68
C LYS A 24 -4.49 12.54 -1.78
N ALA A 25 -5.34 11.67 -2.34
CA ALA A 25 -5.95 10.58 -1.58
C ALA A 25 -4.92 9.61 -1.00
N ILE A 26 -3.81 9.38 -1.71
CA ILE A 26 -2.78 8.43 -1.26
C ILE A 26 -1.64 9.09 -0.48
N THR A 27 -1.64 10.41 -0.34
CA THR A 27 -0.55 11.13 0.33
C THR A 27 -1.01 12.09 1.42
N ASP A 28 -2.29 12.38 1.51
CA ASP A 28 -2.81 13.26 2.56
C ASP A 28 -3.30 12.42 3.73
N ARG A 29 -2.77 12.68 4.92
CA ARG A 29 -3.06 11.90 6.12
C ARG A 29 -4.56 11.83 6.41
N ASP A 30 -5.27 12.95 6.31
CA ASP A 30 -6.70 12.99 6.60
C ASP A 30 -7.52 12.19 5.59
N GLN A 31 -7.11 12.23 4.32
CA GLN A 31 -7.78 11.43 3.29
C GLN A 31 -7.44 9.95 3.42
N MET A 32 -6.20 9.63 3.76
CA MET A 32 -5.80 8.24 3.99
C MET A 32 -6.62 7.60 5.12
N ALA A 33 -6.96 8.37 6.15
CA ALA A 33 -7.79 7.88 7.25
C ALA A 33 -9.20 7.48 6.79
N GLN A 34 -9.67 7.98 5.65
CA GLN A 34 -11.01 7.70 5.13
C GLN A 34 -11.09 6.38 4.36
N TRP A 35 -9.99 5.94 3.76
CA TRP A 35 -10.02 4.73 2.93
C TRP A 35 -8.92 3.72 3.26
N TYR A 36 -7.89 4.13 3.98
CA TYR A 36 -6.70 3.34 4.26
C TYR A 36 -6.56 3.11 5.78
N PHE A 37 -5.48 3.61 6.38
CA PHE A 37 -5.23 3.50 7.82
C PHE A 37 -5.18 4.89 8.44
N ASP A 38 -5.57 4.95 9.72
CA ASP A 38 -5.55 6.21 10.47
C ASP A 38 -4.14 6.42 11.04
N LEU A 39 -3.29 7.06 10.26
CA LEU A 39 -1.92 7.37 10.66
C LEU A 39 -1.88 8.64 11.49
N LYS A 40 -0.99 8.69 12.48
CA LYS A 40 -0.82 9.89 13.29
C LYS A 40 -0.27 11.04 12.46
N GLU A 41 0.66 10.72 11.57
CA GLU A 41 1.29 11.69 10.69
C GLU A 41 1.71 10.98 9.40
N PHE A 42 1.61 11.68 8.30
CA PHE A 42 2.10 11.17 7.02
C PHE A 42 2.57 12.34 6.17
N ARG A 43 3.79 12.20 5.62
CA ARG A 43 4.35 13.16 4.67
C ARG A 43 4.97 12.39 3.52
N PRO A 44 4.66 12.73 2.26
CA PRO A 44 5.24 12.04 1.10
C PRO A 44 6.66 12.54 0.85
N GLU A 45 7.54 12.28 1.78
CA GLU A 45 8.95 12.71 1.74
C GLU A 45 9.87 11.51 1.81
N LEU A 46 10.93 11.54 1.02
CA LEU A 46 11.95 10.48 1.02
C LEU A 46 12.51 10.29 2.43
N GLY A 47 12.50 9.05 2.91
CA GLY A 47 13.00 8.72 4.23
C GLY A 47 12.00 8.86 5.36
N PHE A 48 10.81 9.39 5.10
CA PHE A 48 9.79 9.50 6.14
C PHE A 48 9.34 8.11 6.58
N GLU A 49 9.33 7.87 7.89
CA GLU A 49 8.90 6.59 8.46
C GLU A 49 7.53 6.77 9.10
N PHE A 50 6.64 5.83 8.86
CA PHE A 50 5.34 5.80 9.51
C PHE A 50 5.02 4.40 9.99
N ARG A 51 4.20 4.32 11.03
CA ARG A 51 3.84 3.06 11.67
C ARG A 51 2.34 3.03 11.93
N PHE A 52 1.78 1.84 11.86
CA PHE A 52 0.38 1.64 12.19
C PHE A 52 0.16 0.18 12.58
N THR A 53 -0.89 -0.05 13.37
CA THR A 53 -1.26 -1.38 13.81
C THR A 53 -2.47 -1.85 13.00
N GLY A 54 -2.41 -3.08 12.53
CA GLY A 54 -3.52 -3.68 11.80
C GLY A 54 -3.40 -5.19 11.78
N GLY A 55 -4.51 -5.87 11.55
CA GLY A 55 -4.51 -7.32 11.50
C GLY A 55 -5.90 -7.86 11.20
N PRO A 56 -6.02 -9.20 11.05
CA PRO A 56 -7.29 -9.82 10.66
C PRO A 56 -8.36 -9.79 11.75
N SER A 57 -7.97 -9.56 13.00
CA SER A 57 -8.93 -9.52 14.13
C SER A 57 -8.36 -8.65 15.25
N PRO A 58 -9.20 -8.20 16.19
CA PRO A 58 -8.73 -7.43 17.35
C PRO A 58 -7.66 -8.14 18.19
N GLU A 59 -7.68 -9.48 18.18
CA GLU A 59 -6.70 -10.28 18.93
C GLU A 59 -5.42 -10.53 18.16
N LYS A 60 -5.43 -10.36 16.83
CA LYS A 60 -4.26 -10.57 15.97
C LYS A 60 -3.89 -9.29 15.27
N GLN A 61 -3.12 -8.46 15.96
CA GLN A 61 -2.66 -7.18 15.44
C GLN A 61 -1.15 -7.20 15.25
N TYR A 62 -0.70 -6.55 14.18
CA TYR A 62 0.72 -6.46 13.85
C TYR A 62 1.10 -4.99 13.72
N LEU A 63 2.25 -4.64 14.26
CA LEU A 63 2.79 -3.29 14.07
C LEU A 63 3.50 -3.24 12.72
N HIS A 64 2.94 -2.46 11.81
CA HIS A 64 3.53 -2.23 10.50
C HIS A 64 4.52 -1.08 10.60
N VAL A 65 5.71 -1.27 10.04
CA VAL A 65 6.76 -0.25 10.00
C VAL A 65 7.10 0.01 8.54
N CYS A 66 6.86 1.23 8.09
CA CYS A 66 7.01 1.61 6.69
C CYS A 66 7.92 2.83 6.55
N LYS A 67 8.72 2.85 5.49
CA LYS A 67 9.62 3.96 5.22
C LYS A 67 9.59 4.31 3.74
N ILE A 68 9.37 5.58 3.43
CA ILE A 68 9.29 6.04 2.04
C ILE A 68 10.66 5.97 1.39
N THR A 69 10.77 5.23 0.30
CA THR A 69 12.01 5.02 -0.43
C THR A 69 12.04 5.70 -1.79
N GLU A 70 10.87 6.12 -2.30
CA GLU A 70 10.81 6.78 -3.59
C GLU A 70 9.58 7.68 -3.66
N VAL A 71 9.75 8.90 -4.16
CA VAL A 71 8.64 9.84 -4.37
C VAL A 71 8.85 10.59 -5.68
N GLU A 72 7.84 10.51 -6.56
CA GLU A 72 7.73 11.38 -7.74
C GLU A 72 6.35 12.03 -7.63
N VAL A 73 6.33 13.28 -7.23
CA VAL A 73 5.08 13.98 -6.91
C VAL A 73 4.07 13.88 -8.05
N GLY A 74 2.86 13.43 -7.70
CA GLY A 74 1.77 13.27 -8.67
C GLY A 74 1.87 12.03 -9.53
N LYS A 75 2.89 11.19 -9.35
CA LYS A 75 3.11 10.05 -10.23
C LYS A 75 3.41 8.74 -9.51
N LYS A 76 4.33 8.76 -8.54
CA LYS A 76 4.82 7.50 -7.95
C LYS A 76 5.17 7.66 -6.48
N LEU A 77 4.75 6.69 -5.67
CA LEU A 77 5.10 6.62 -4.26
C LEU A 77 5.48 5.19 -3.93
N THR A 78 6.67 5.00 -3.36
CA THR A 78 7.13 3.68 -2.92
C THR A 78 7.54 3.74 -1.47
N TYR A 79 7.13 2.77 -0.66
CA TYR A 79 7.60 2.64 0.70
C TYR A 79 7.86 1.18 1.05
N SER A 80 8.78 0.96 1.98
CA SER A 80 9.03 -0.37 2.51
C SER A 80 7.90 -0.76 3.46
N TRP A 81 7.72 -2.07 3.63
CA TRP A 81 6.65 -2.63 4.45
C TRP A 81 7.23 -3.81 5.20
N ARG A 82 7.30 -3.69 6.51
CA ARG A 82 7.75 -4.78 7.37
C ARG A 82 6.95 -4.78 8.66
N TYR A 83 7.08 -5.84 9.42
CA TYR A 83 6.38 -6.00 10.70
C TYR A 83 7.38 -6.03 11.83
N ASP A 84 7.10 -5.29 12.90
CA ASP A 84 7.94 -5.28 14.08
C ASP A 84 7.93 -6.67 14.72
N GLY A 85 9.14 -7.20 15.02
CA GLY A 85 9.28 -8.52 15.64
C GLY A 85 9.28 -9.68 14.65
N TYR A 86 9.19 -9.43 13.35
CA TYR A 86 9.20 -10.47 12.33
C TYR A 86 10.28 -10.18 11.29
N GLU A 87 10.82 -11.24 10.70
CA GLU A 87 11.80 -11.09 9.62
C GLU A 87 11.08 -10.75 8.31
N GLY A 88 11.83 -10.21 7.37
CA GLY A 88 11.33 -9.90 6.04
C GLY A 88 11.06 -8.43 5.82
N GLU A 89 11.11 -8.05 4.56
CA GLU A 89 10.81 -6.69 4.13
C GLU A 89 10.28 -6.73 2.70
N SER A 90 9.22 -5.98 2.48
CA SER A 90 8.62 -5.87 1.15
C SER A 90 8.52 -4.40 0.75
N PHE A 91 8.10 -4.15 -0.48
CA PHE A 91 8.01 -2.79 -1.01
C PHE A 91 6.68 -2.61 -1.73
N VAL A 92 5.99 -1.53 -1.42
CA VAL A 92 4.71 -1.17 -2.02
C VAL A 92 4.92 0.04 -2.90
N THR A 93 4.50 -0.05 -4.16
CA THR A 93 4.58 1.06 -5.11
C THR A 93 3.18 1.43 -5.60
N PHE A 94 2.84 2.71 -5.49
CA PHE A 94 1.65 3.28 -6.09
C PHE A 94 2.10 4.07 -7.31
N LEU A 95 1.68 3.63 -8.50
CA LEU A 95 2.01 4.32 -9.75
C LEU A 95 0.73 4.87 -10.37
N LEU A 96 0.72 6.17 -10.65
CA LEU A 96 -0.42 6.83 -11.27
C LEU A 96 -0.12 7.12 -12.73
N THR A 97 -1.03 6.71 -13.60
CA THR A 97 -0.94 6.97 -15.04
C THR A 97 -2.15 7.80 -15.47
N GLU A 98 -1.89 9.00 -15.97
CA GLU A 98 -2.96 9.89 -16.41
C GLU A 98 -3.61 9.35 -17.68
N GLN A 99 -4.94 9.32 -17.70
CA GLN A 99 -5.74 8.87 -18.83
C GLN A 99 -6.88 9.86 -19.08
N GLY A 100 -6.54 11.02 -19.61
CA GLY A 100 -7.51 12.12 -19.76
C GLY A 100 -7.92 12.66 -18.40
N ASP A 101 -9.21 12.63 -18.09
CA ASP A 101 -9.75 13.03 -16.78
C ASP A 101 -9.81 11.88 -15.78
N LYS A 102 -9.29 10.72 -16.18
CA LYS A 102 -9.23 9.53 -15.32
C LYS A 102 -7.80 9.20 -14.95
N THR A 103 -7.62 8.35 -13.96
CA THR A 103 -6.29 7.94 -13.51
C THR A 103 -6.25 6.43 -13.31
N LEU A 104 -5.29 5.78 -13.97
CA LEU A 104 -4.99 4.39 -13.69
C LEU A 104 -4.02 4.32 -12.51
N LEU A 105 -4.44 3.66 -11.44
CA LEU A 105 -3.57 3.37 -10.31
C LEU A 105 -3.09 1.92 -10.45
N THR A 106 -1.77 1.73 -10.49
CA THR A 106 -1.15 0.41 -10.46
C THR A 106 -0.44 0.27 -9.13
N LEU A 107 -0.94 -0.61 -8.28
CA LEU A 107 -0.29 -0.93 -7.01
C LEU A 107 0.50 -2.21 -7.20
N THR A 108 1.79 -2.17 -6.85
CA THR A 108 2.67 -3.32 -6.91
C THR A 108 3.24 -3.57 -5.52
N HIS A 109 3.14 -4.81 -5.05
CA HIS A 109 3.71 -5.20 -3.75
C HIS A 109 4.68 -6.36 -4.01
N ARG A 110 5.96 -6.11 -3.85
CA ARG A 110 7.02 -7.11 -4.11
C ARG A 110 7.75 -7.45 -2.82
N GLY A 111 8.42 -8.61 -2.81
CA GLY A 111 9.19 -9.06 -1.66
C GLY A 111 8.38 -9.80 -0.61
N LEU A 112 7.16 -10.20 -0.94
CA LEU A 112 6.28 -10.92 -0.02
C LEU A 112 6.87 -12.25 0.43
N GLU A 113 7.70 -12.87 -0.40
CA GLU A 113 8.39 -14.14 -0.11
C GLU A 113 9.42 -13.99 1.01
N SER A 114 9.78 -12.75 1.38
CA SER A 114 10.73 -12.53 2.48
C SER A 114 10.11 -12.72 3.86
N PHE A 115 8.78 -12.73 3.94
CA PHE A 115 8.09 -12.94 5.22
C PHE A 115 8.06 -14.41 5.61
N PRO A 116 8.03 -14.71 6.93
CA PRO A 116 8.05 -16.11 7.36
C PRO A 116 6.81 -16.88 6.92
N ALA A 117 7.03 -18.01 6.25
CA ALA A 117 5.96 -18.87 5.77
C ALA A 117 5.17 -19.50 6.93
N SER A 118 5.75 -19.50 8.13
CA SER A 118 5.10 -20.02 9.34
C SER A 118 3.98 -19.13 9.86
N VAL A 119 3.87 -17.89 9.36
CA VAL A 119 2.80 -16.97 9.78
C VAL A 119 1.77 -16.88 8.65
N PRO A 120 0.62 -17.55 8.78
CA PRO A 120 -0.39 -17.56 7.70
C PRO A 120 -0.93 -16.18 7.34
N ASP A 121 -0.96 -15.25 8.29
CA ASP A 121 -1.46 -13.90 8.04
C ASP A 121 -0.59 -13.12 7.05
N PHE A 122 0.66 -13.54 6.85
CA PHE A 122 1.59 -12.92 5.90
C PHE A 122 1.59 -13.60 4.53
N ALA A 123 0.62 -14.48 4.28
CA ALA A 123 0.53 -15.18 3.00
C ALA A 123 0.11 -14.20 1.89
N ARG A 124 0.64 -14.45 0.70
CA ARG A 124 0.38 -13.61 -0.49
C ARG A 124 -1.12 -13.40 -0.75
N GLY A 125 -1.94 -14.43 -0.58
CA GLY A 125 -3.39 -14.33 -0.81
C GLY A 125 -4.06 -13.30 0.09
N ASN A 126 -3.61 -13.18 1.32
CA ASN A 126 -4.16 -12.20 2.26
C ASN A 126 -3.81 -10.77 1.84
N PHE A 127 -2.60 -10.55 1.31
CA PHE A 127 -2.23 -9.25 0.77
C PHE A 127 -3.06 -8.90 -0.46
N GLY A 128 -3.29 -9.90 -1.33
CA GLY A 128 -4.10 -9.69 -2.53
C GLY A 128 -5.53 -9.28 -2.19
N GLU A 129 -6.14 -9.96 -1.25
CA GLU A 129 -7.50 -9.64 -0.79
C GLU A 129 -7.54 -8.25 -0.13
N GLY A 130 -6.57 -7.94 0.72
CA GLY A 130 -6.49 -6.65 1.40
C GLY A 130 -6.32 -5.49 0.43
N TRP A 131 -5.39 -5.60 -0.50
CA TRP A 131 -5.16 -4.54 -1.48
C TRP A 131 -6.33 -4.39 -2.43
N ASN A 132 -6.95 -5.50 -2.85
CA ASN A 132 -8.13 -5.43 -3.70
C ASN A 132 -9.26 -4.69 -2.99
N HIS A 133 -9.47 -4.97 -1.71
CA HIS A 133 -10.49 -4.26 -0.93
C HIS A 133 -10.16 -2.77 -0.81
N LEU A 134 -8.92 -2.44 -0.47
CA LEU A 134 -8.50 -1.06 -0.27
C LEU A 134 -8.59 -0.24 -1.57
N VAL A 135 -8.10 -0.79 -2.68
CA VAL A 135 -8.04 -0.07 -3.95
C VAL A 135 -9.38 -0.11 -4.69
N ASN A 136 -9.96 -1.29 -4.88
CA ASN A 136 -11.13 -1.45 -5.74
C ASN A 136 -12.45 -1.18 -5.04
N ILE A 137 -12.45 -1.12 -3.71
CA ILE A 137 -13.68 -0.84 -2.95
C ILE A 137 -13.54 0.45 -2.14
N SER A 138 -12.64 0.48 -1.15
CA SER A 138 -12.53 1.63 -0.25
C SER A 138 -12.10 2.92 -0.95
N LEU A 139 -11.00 2.87 -1.71
CA LEU A 139 -10.49 4.05 -2.41
C LEU A 139 -11.45 4.48 -3.50
N LYS A 140 -12.06 3.53 -4.20
CA LYS A 140 -13.06 3.83 -5.22
C LYS A 140 -14.23 4.58 -4.63
N GLN A 141 -14.77 4.11 -3.50
CA GLN A 141 -15.89 4.78 -2.83
C GLN A 141 -15.50 6.18 -2.36
N PHE A 142 -14.29 6.33 -1.86
CA PHE A 142 -13.80 7.64 -1.41
C PHE A 142 -13.68 8.64 -2.56
N LEU A 143 -13.16 8.21 -3.71
CA LEU A 143 -12.93 9.09 -4.85
C LEU A 143 -14.17 9.32 -5.72
N GLU A 144 -15.03 8.32 -5.83
CA GLU A 144 -16.18 8.34 -6.77
C GLU A 144 -17.53 8.31 -6.08
N GLY A 145 -17.55 8.00 -4.82
CA GLY A 145 -18.76 7.97 -4.03
C GLY A 145 -19.11 9.33 -3.50
#